data_7117b3632f4721df9a8c445c0a67e846
#
_entry.id   7117b3632f4721df9a8c445c0a67e846
#
_cell.length_a   1.000
_cell.length_b   1.000
_cell.length_c   1.000
_cell.angle_alpha   90.00
_cell.angle_beta   90.00
_cell.angle_gamma   90.00
#
_symmetry.space_group_name_H-M   'P 1'
#
loop_
_entity.id
_entity.type
_entity.pdbx_description
1 polymer ?
#
loop_
_entity_poly.entity_id
_entity_poly.type
_entity_poly.pdbx_seq_one_letter_code
_entity_poly.pdbx_strand_id
1 'polypeptide(L)'
;MANKTAKVCHMSIRLMSAIVLGSALALSACSSGGSSTRQIVEEVEGGVNPYLWRASLDTLRFLPLENADPYGGIITFDWLAFEETPNERVKASVFILDTRLRADGVKVSVFRQTRDDVGEWQDAGVSTDTQIQLENKILERARLLKASEIG
;
A
#
# COMPACT_ATOMS: atom_id res chain seq x y z
N MET A 1 -55.97 -34.97 0.05
CA MET A 1 -56.51 -34.94 -1.33
C MET A 1 -55.34 -34.70 -2.23
N ALA A 2 -54.81 -35.73 -2.77
CA ALA A 2 -54.99 -36.23 -4.14
C ALA A 2 -54.27 -35.30 -5.11
N ASN A 3 -53.39 -35.65 -5.94
CA ASN A 3 -52.97 -36.89 -6.58
C ASN A 3 -52.21 -36.52 -7.86
N LYS A 4 -51.26 -37.34 -8.17
CA LYS A 4 -50.97 -38.00 -9.45
C LYS A 4 -50.15 -37.20 -10.48
N THR A 5 -49.18 -37.73 -10.92
CA THR A 5 -48.61 -38.90 -11.62
C THR A 5 -47.81 -38.43 -12.81
N ALA A 6 -46.56 -38.75 -12.83
CA ALA A 6 -45.80 -39.58 -13.76
C ALA A 6 -46.30 -39.63 -15.21
N LYS A 7 -45.40 -39.34 -16.13
CA LYS A 7 -45.25 -40.16 -17.36
C LYS A 7 -43.83 -40.11 -17.88
N VAL A 8 -43.23 -41.25 -17.78
CA VAL A 8 -42.10 -41.78 -18.53
C VAL A 8 -42.55 -41.98 -19.98
N CYS A 9 -41.74 -41.60 -20.92
CA CYS A 9 -41.79 -42.17 -22.26
C CYS A 9 -40.39 -42.21 -22.84
N HIS A 10 -39.87 -43.27 -22.76
CA HIS A 10 -39.19 -44.26 -23.60
C HIS A 10 -38.86 -43.85 -25.03
N MET A 11 -37.56 -44.09 -25.28
CA MET A 11 -37.11 -44.91 -26.41
C MET A 11 -36.98 -44.23 -27.81
N SER A 12 -35.78 -44.06 -28.24
CA SER A 12 -35.27 -44.89 -29.35
C SER A 12 -33.80 -44.65 -29.61
N ILE A 13 -33.09 -45.73 -29.54
CA ILE A 13 -31.77 -46.01 -30.02
C ILE A 13 -31.73 -45.86 -31.55
N ARG A 14 -30.78 -45.16 -32.12
CA ARG A 14 -30.12 -45.54 -33.37
C ARG A 14 -28.69 -45.08 -33.39
N LEU A 15 -27.82 -46.06 -33.50
CA LEU A 15 -26.43 -46.01 -33.87
C LEU A 15 -26.24 -45.23 -35.19
N MET A 16 -25.13 -44.51 -35.29
CA MET A 16 -24.11 -44.64 -36.36
C MET A 16 -22.98 -43.63 -36.04
N SER A 17 -21.84 -44.15 -35.68
CA SER A 17 -20.54 -44.12 -36.34
C SER A 17 -20.17 -42.84 -37.10
N ALA A 18 -19.13 -42.19 -36.63
CA ALA A 18 -17.86 -41.88 -37.32
C ALA A 18 -17.06 -40.86 -36.53
N ILE A 19 -16.02 -41.28 -35.88
CA ILE A 19 -14.62 -40.90 -36.03
C ILE A 19 -14.41 -39.50 -36.63
N VAL A 20 -13.86 -38.55 -35.81
CA VAL A 20 -12.65 -37.79 -36.22
C VAL A 20 -11.97 -37.29 -34.93
N LEU A 21 -10.69 -37.62 -34.82
CA LEU A 21 -9.66 -37.12 -33.96
C LEU A 21 -9.62 -35.57 -33.95
N GLY A 22 -9.52 -34.99 -32.76
CA GLY A 22 -9.26 -33.57 -32.62
C GLY A 22 -8.85 -33.29 -31.18
N SER A 23 -7.63 -33.69 -30.83
CA SER A 23 -6.93 -33.43 -29.61
C SER A 23 -6.67 -31.93 -29.51
N ALA A 24 -7.34 -31.21 -28.60
CA ALA A 24 -6.92 -29.89 -28.16
C ALA A 24 -7.01 -29.85 -26.62
N LEU A 25 -5.93 -30.26 -26.01
CA LEU A 25 -5.67 -29.98 -24.58
C LEU A 25 -5.47 -28.46 -24.40
N ALA A 26 -6.50 -27.76 -24.07
CA ALA A 26 -6.37 -26.42 -23.49
C ALA A 26 -5.99 -26.58 -22.01
N LEU A 27 -4.70 -26.56 -21.73
CA LEU A 27 -4.19 -26.30 -20.37
C LEU A 27 -4.46 -24.83 -20.06
N SER A 28 -5.57 -24.54 -19.41
CA SER A 28 -5.78 -23.30 -18.71
C SER A 28 -4.90 -23.30 -17.46
N ALA A 29 -3.68 -22.80 -17.59
CA ALA A 29 -2.83 -22.45 -16.48
C ALA A 29 -3.45 -21.24 -15.76
N CYS A 30 -4.19 -21.49 -14.68
CA CYS A 30 -4.50 -20.48 -13.69
C CYS A 30 -3.19 -20.10 -12.98
N SER A 31 -2.50 -19.10 -13.49
CA SER A 31 -1.43 -18.42 -12.78
C SER A 31 -2.07 -17.40 -11.84
N SER A 32 -2.51 -17.85 -10.66
CA SER A 32 -2.78 -16.96 -9.54
C SER A 32 -1.46 -16.71 -8.83
N GLY A 33 -0.68 -15.77 -9.33
CA GLY A 33 0.57 -15.32 -8.72
C GLY A 33 0.42 -13.89 -8.25
N GLY A 34 0.55 -13.68 -6.95
CA GLY A 34 0.47 -12.41 -6.29
C GLY A 34 1.35 -11.33 -6.91
N SER A 35 0.73 -10.30 -7.43
CA SER A 35 1.40 -9.14 -8.00
C SER A 35 0.88 -7.79 -7.49
N SER A 36 0.19 -7.77 -6.35
CA SER A 36 -0.32 -6.50 -5.81
C SER A 36 0.77 -5.55 -5.31
N THR A 37 1.93 -6.08 -4.91
CA THR A 37 3.03 -5.21 -4.41
C THR A 37 3.89 -4.65 -5.55
N ARG A 38 3.97 -5.37 -6.67
CA ARG A 38 4.77 -4.97 -7.82
C ARG A 38 4.10 -3.85 -8.63
N GLN A 39 2.76 -3.86 -8.71
CA GLN A 39 2.00 -2.86 -9.46
C GLN A 39 2.05 -1.46 -8.86
N ILE A 40 2.18 -1.33 -7.52
CA ILE A 40 2.25 -0.02 -6.86
C ILE A 40 3.58 0.70 -7.16
N VAL A 41 4.66 -0.04 -7.45
CA VAL A 41 5.98 0.54 -7.74
C VAL A 41 6.13 0.91 -9.22
N GLU A 42 5.44 0.20 -10.12
CA GLU A 42 5.52 0.41 -11.58
C GLU A 42 4.63 1.56 -12.07
N GLU A 43 3.61 1.96 -11.30
CA GLU A 43 2.63 2.98 -11.71
C GLU A 43 3.05 4.42 -11.43
N VAL A 44 4.22 4.63 -10.84
CA VAL A 44 4.80 5.97 -10.60
C VAL A 44 5.84 6.34 -11.69
N GLU A 45 5.59 5.94 -12.94
CA GLU A 45 6.37 6.45 -14.08
C GLU A 45 6.07 7.93 -14.30
N GLY A 46 6.97 8.78 -13.80
CA GLY A 46 6.91 10.24 -13.92
C GLY A 46 6.73 11.01 -12.61
N GLY A 47 6.58 10.31 -11.47
CA GLY A 47 6.46 10.90 -10.15
C GLY A 47 7.79 10.95 -9.38
N VAL A 48 7.70 10.77 -8.08
CA VAL A 48 8.85 10.77 -7.16
C VAL A 48 9.52 9.39 -7.09
N ASN A 49 10.66 9.29 -6.39
CA ASN A 49 11.35 8.03 -6.19
C ASN A 49 10.44 6.98 -5.49
N PRO A 50 10.16 5.82 -6.10
CA PRO A 50 9.20 4.84 -5.58
C PRO A 50 9.67 4.18 -4.27
N TYR A 51 10.99 4.02 -4.08
CA TYR A 51 11.55 3.46 -2.85
C TYR A 51 11.43 4.44 -1.69
N LEU A 52 11.66 5.74 -1.92
CA LEU A 52 11.44 6.77 -0.91
C LEU A 52 9.95 6.88 -0.55
N TRP A 53 9.07 6.82 -1.55
CA TRP A 53 7.63 6.80 -1.35
C TRP A 53 7.19 5.64 -0.44
N ARG A 54 7.54 4.42 -0.84
CA ARG A 54 7.20 3.22 -0.07
C ARG A 54 7.82 3.24 1.32
N ALA A 55 9.09 3.62 1.43
CA ALA A 55 9.80 3.69 2.70
C ALA A 55 9.17 4.71 3.67
N SER A 56 8.67 5.84 3.15
CA SER A 56 7.99 6.85 3.97
C SER A 56 6.70 6.31 4.58
N LEU A 57 5.86 5.65 3.77
CA LEU A 57 4.64 5.00 4.25
C LEU A 57 4.95 3.88 5.26
N ASP A 58 5.97 3.06 5.00
CA ASP A 58 6.37 1.96 5.90
C ASP A 58 6.91 2.48 7.24
N THR A 59 7.71 3.56 7.22
CA THR A 59 8.35 4.12 8.43
C THR A 59 7.35 4.82 9.33
N LEU A 60 6.40 5.54 8.75
CA LEU A 60 5.41 6.34 9.48
C LEU A 60 4.02 5.68 9.57
N ARG A 61 3.94 4.38 9.29
CA ARG A 61 2.68 3.60 9.28
C ARG A 61 1.88 3.63 10.59
N PHE A 62 2.51 4.04 11.70
CA PHE A 62 1.84 4.18 13.00
C PHE A 62 0.99 5.46 13.08
N LEU A 63 1.28 6.47 12.25
CA LEU A 63 0.46 7.67 12.13
C LEU A 63 -0.72 7.43 11.18
N PRO A 64 -1.91 8.01 11.47
CA PRO A 64 -3.03 7.99 10.52
C PRO A 64 -2.66 8.74 9.25
N LEU A 65 -2.88 8.12 8.09
CA LEU A 65 -2.67 8.79 6.80
C LEU A 65 -3.81 9.77 6.54
N GLU A 66 -3.48 11.05 6.32
CA GLU A 66 -4.43 12.10 5.96
C GLU A 66 -4.55 12.25 4.43
N ASN A 67 -3.40 12.41 3.76
CA ASN A 67 -3.35 12.57 2.31
C ASN A 67 -2.02 12.04 1.75
N ALA A 68 -2.06 11.57 0.50
CA ALA A 68 -0.89 11.10 -0.22
C ALA A 68 -0.99 11.47 -1.70
N ASP A 69 -0.09 12.35 -2.16
CA ASP A 69 0.02 12.77 -3.55
C ASP A 69 1.35 12.26 -4.14
N PRO A 70 1.33 11.14 -4.89
CA PRO A 70 2.54 10.57 -5.46
C PRO A 70 3.15 11.42 -6.59
N TYR A 71 2.37 12.28 -7.22
CA TYR A 71 2.88 13.17 -8.28
C TYR A 71 3.56 14.40 -7.70
N GLY A 72 2.96 15.01 -6.68
CA GLY A 72 3.56 16.14 -5.95
C GLY A 72 4.62 15.70 -4.94
N GLY A 73 4.73 14.41 -4.64
CA GLY A 73 5.71 13.89 -3.69
C GLY A 73 5.41 14.24 -2.24
N ILE A 74 4.15 14.40 -1.88
CA ILE A 74 3.74 14.84 -0.55
C ILE A 74 2.91 13.75 0.11
N ILE A 75 3.32 13.36 1.33
CA ILE A 75 2.54 12.47 2.19
C ILE A 75 2.28 13.22 3.49
N THR A 76 1.01 13.39 3.85
CA THR A 76 0.60 14.05 5.08
C THR A 76 -0.08 13.04 5.98
N PHE A 77 0.38 12.97 7.22
CA PHE A 77 -0.22 12.17 8.28
C PHE A 77 -0.98 13.08 9.24
N ASP A 78 -2.05 12.57 9.80
CA ASP A 78 -2.87 13.30 10.77
C ASP A 78 -2.32 13.19 12.19
N TRP A 79 -2.91 13.95 13.10
CA TRP A 79 -2.56 13.97 14.51
C TRP A 79 -2.78 12.61 15.17
N LEU A 80 -1.78 12.18 15.93
CA LEU A 80 -1.85 11.01 16.81
C LEU A 80 -1.43 11.40 18.23
N ALA A 81 -2.29 11.11 19.20
CA ALA A 81 -1.94 11.09 20.61
C ALA A 81 -1.65 9.66 21.03
N PHE A 82 -0.55 9.42 21.74
CA PHE A 82 -0.22 8.11 22.28
C PHE A 82 -0.92 7.87 23.60
N GLU A 83 -1.25 6.61 23.89
CA GLU A 83 -1.92 6.24 25.14
C GLU A 83 -1.09 6.61 26.38
N GLU A 84 0.24 6.51 26.26
CA GLU A 84 1.19 6.87 27.33
C GLU A 84 1.28 8.37 27.58
N THR A 85 0.95 9.19 26.55
CA THR A 85 1.02 10.65 26.63
C THR A 85 -0.23 11.29 26.00
N PRO A 86 -1.41 11.13 26.60
CA PRO A 86 -2.69 11.58 26.01
C PRO A 86 -2.82 13.11 25.89
N ASN A 87 -1.99 13.85 26.61
CA ASN A 87 -1.91 15.32 26.54
C ASN A 87 -0.87 15.82 25.53
N GLU A 88 -0.33 14.91 24.72
CA GLU A 88 0.62 15.23 23.66
C GLU A 88 0.17 14.56 22.37
N ARG A 89 0.25 15.29 21.25
CA ARG A 89 0.00 14.74 19.93
C ARG A 89 1.05 15.17 18.92
N VAL A 90 1.27 14.30 17.96
CA VAL A 90 2.22 14.53 16.86
C VAL A 90 1.56 14.37 15.52
N LYS A 91 2.06 15.11 14.54
CA LYS A 91 1.69 15.05 13.12
C LYS A 91 2.96 15.11 12.31
N ALA A 92 2.97 14.49 11.14
CA ALA A 92 4.12 14.53 10.24
C ALA A 92 3.70 14.79 8.80
N SER A 93 4.60 15.45 8.05
CA SER A 93 4.51 15.57 6.60
C SER A 93 5.85 15.19 5.98
N VAL A 94 5.81 14.39 4.93
CA VAL A 94 6.99 13.93 4.18
C VAL A 94 6.94 14.56 2.80
N PHE A 95 8.08 15.09 2.36
CA PHE A 95 8.27 15.67 1.04
C PHE A 95 9.37 14.88 0.33
N ILE A 96 9.05 14.28 -0.80
CA ILE A 96 10.00 13.57 -1.65
C ILE A 96 10.37 14.52 -2.79
N LEU A 97 11.63 14.92 -2.82
CA LEU A 97 12.11 16.04 -3.63
C LEU A 97 12.84 15.61 -4.91
N ASP A 98 13.20 14.33 -5.03
CA ASP A 98 14.00 13.83 -6.16
C ASP A 98 13.48 12.44 -6.60
N THR A 99 13.58 12.15 -7.88
CA THR A 99 13.35 10.82 -8.47
C THR A 99 14.49 9.85 -8.17
N ARG A 100 15.66 10.36 -7.81
CA ARG A 100 16.84 9.57 -7.43
C ARG A 100 16.86 9.30 -5.93
N LEU A 101 17.40 8.14 -5.56
CA LEU A 101 17.62 7.77 -4.16
C LEU A 101 18.87 8.48 -3.62
N ARG A 102 18.70 9.72 -3.16
CA ARG A 102 19.73 10.58 -2.58
C ARG A 102 19.44 10.92 -1.12
N ALA A 103 20.47 11.32 -0.39
CA ALA A 103 20.32 11.70 1.03
C ALA A 103 19.43 12.94 1.23
N ASP A 104 19.47 13.86 0.28
CA ASP A 104 18.68 15.10 0.24
C ASP A 104 17.34 14.95 -0.51
N GLY A 105 17.01 13.72 -0.95
CA GLY A 105 15.81 13.42 -1.74
C GLY A 105 14.53 13.33 -0.90
N VAL A 106 14.61 13.39 0.41
CA VAL A 106 13.45 13.37 1.32
C VAL A 106 13.61 14.39 2.43
N LYS A 107 12.51 15.07 2.78
CA LYS A 107 12.40 15.97 3.92
C LYS A 107 11.19 15.60 4.76
N VAL A 108 11.35 15.70 6.08
CA VAL A 108 10.30 15.42 7.05
C VAL A 108 10.06 16.64 7.91
N SER A 109 8.80 17.07 7.99
CA SER A 109 8.35 18.07 8.95
C SER A 109 7.54 17.37 10.02
N VAL A 110 7.87 17.58 11.28
CA VAL A 110 7.15 17.04 12.44
C VAL A 110 6.56 18.20 13.21
N PHE A 111 5.31 18.08 13.59
CA PHE A 111 4.58 19.01 14.43
C PHE A 111 4.20 18.30 15.72
N ARG A 112 4.32 19.00 16.82
CA ARG A 112 3.97 18.52 18.15
C ARG A 112 3.11 19.55 18.84
N GLN A 113 2.08 19.07 19.50
CA GLN A 113 1.22 19.90 20.36
C GLN A 113 1.06 19.24 21.71
N THR A 114 0.99 20.07 22.73
CA THR A 114 0.66 19.67 24.11
C THR A 114 -0.63 20.33 24.55
N ARG A 115 -1.36 19.65 25.42
CA ARG A 115 -2.60 20.19 25.99
C ARG A 115 -2.26 21.01 27.23
N ASP A 116 -2.78 22.22 27.31
CA ASP A 116 -2.64 23.07 28.45
C ASP A 116 -3.65 22.73 29.61
N ASP A 117 -3.56 23.46 30.72
CA ASP A 117 -4.39 23.23 31.91
C ASP A 117 -5.90 23.49 31.67
N VAL A 118 -6.25 24.24 30.61
CA VAL A 118 -7.63 24.50 30.21
C VAL A 118 -8.14 23.55 29.13
N GLY A 119 -7.26 22.64 28.67
CA GLY A 119 -7.61 21.61 27.72
C GLY A 119 -7.38 21.99 26.27
N GLU A 120 -6.80 23.16 25.95
CA GLU A 120 -6.52 23.63 24.59
C GLU A 120 -5.17 23.10 24.10
N TRP A 121 -5.10 22.84 22.78
CA TRP A 121 -3.87 22.37 22.14
C TRP A 121 -2.95 23.54 21.81
N GLN A 122 -1.73 23.50 22.35
CA GLN A 122 -0.69 24.50 22.14
C GLN A 122 0.48 23.90 21.37
N ASP A 123 1.03 24.63 20.40
CA ASP A 123 2.21 24.20 19.66
C ASP A 123 3.41 24.05 20.58
N ALA A 124 4.08 22.92 20.48
CA ALA A 124 5.29 22.59 21.22
C ALA A 124 6.47 22.39 20.28
N GLY A 125 7.66 22.75 20.76
CA GLY A 125 8.88 22.60 19.99
C GLY A 125 9.19 21.14 19.65
N VAL A 126 9.71 20.92 18.44
CA VAL A 126 10.24 19.62 17.99
C VAL A 126 11.74 19.80 17.75
N SER A 127 12.53 18.83 18.25
CA SER A 127 13.98 18.84 17.97
C SER A 127 14.23 18.61 16.47
N THR A 128 15.12 19.39 15.91
CA THR A 128 15.64 19.17 14.53
C THR A 128 16.23 17.79 14.36
N ASP A 129 16.84 17.24 15.42
CA ASP A 129 17.39 15.87 15.39
C ASP A 129 16.33 14.82 15.14
N THR A 130 15.10 15.00 15.63
CA THR A 130 13.99 14.08 15.39
C THR A 130 13.64 14.02 13.90
N GLN A 131 13.61 15.16 13.23
CA GLN A 131 13.34 15.22 11.78
C GLN A 131 14.44 14.52 10.99
N ILE A 132 15.71 14.81 11.32
CA ILE A 132 16.88 14.18 10.67
C ILE A 132 16.89 12.65 10.90
N GLN A 133 16.55 12.19 12.10
CA GLN A 133 16.48 10.75 12.39
C GLN A 133 15.39 10.06 11.56
N LEU A 134 14.23 10.68 11.38
CA LEU A 134 13.17 10.15 10.53
C LEU A 134 13.58 10.13 9.05
N GLU A 135 14.20 11.20 8.54
CA GLU A 135 14.77 11.24 7.19
C GLU A 135 15.76 10.09 6.97
N ASN A 136 16.69 9.90 7.91
CA ASN A 136 17.67 8.81 7.84
C ASN A 136 17.02 7.42 7.88
N LYS A 137 15.98 7.21 8.69
CA LYS A 137 15.22 5.96 8.75
C LYS A 137 14.52 5.66 7.43
N ILE A 138 13.90 6.65 6.82
CA ILE A 138 13.27 6.53 5.51
C ILE A 138 14.31 6.16 4.46
N LEU A 139 15.45 6.85 4.44
CA LEU A 139 16.54 6.56 3.50
C LEU A 139 17.12 5.15 3.67
N GLU A 140 17.32 4.71 4.90
CA GLU A 140 17.78 3.35 5.22
C GLU A 140 16.77 2.31 4.67
N ARG A 141 15.48 2.51 4.97
CA ARG A 141 14.41 1.64 4.50
C ARG A 141 14.32 1.60 2.97
N ALA A 142 14.44 2.76 2.31
CA ALA A 142 14.40 2.86 0.85
C ALA A 142 15.58 2.09 0.19
N ARG A 143 16.77 2.17 0.78
CA ARG A 143 17.94 1.39 0.30
C ARG A 143 17.72 -0.11 0.44
N LEU A 144 17.14 -0.56 1.56
CA LEU A 144 16.80 -1.98 1.77
C LEU A 144 15.76 -2.46 0.75
N LEU A 145 14.73 -1.69 0.49
CA LEU A 145 13.72 -2.00 -0.52
C LEU A 145 14.35 -2.14 -1.91
N LYS A 146 15.19 -1.17 -2.30
CA LYS A 146 15.90 -1.24 -3.57
C LYS A 146 16.82 -2.46 -3.68
N ALA A 147 17.54 -2.78 -2.62
CA ALA A 147 18.43 -3.94 -2.59
C ALA A 147 17.69 -5.26 -2.73
N SER A 148 16.47 -5.37 -2.17
CA SER A 148 15.65 -6.58 -2.25
C SER A 148 15.05 -6.86 -3.64
N GLU A 149 15.03 -5.88 -4.53
CA GLU A 149 14.55 -6.06 -5.92
C GLU A 149 15.65 -6.51 -6.90
N ILE A 150 16.92 -6.34 -6.51
CA ILE A 150 18.08 -6.63 -7.35
C ILE A 150 18.59 -8.08 -7.12
N GLY A 151 18.15 -8.74 -6.05
CA GLY A 151 18.51 -10.14 -5.69
C GLY A 151 17.48 -11.12 -6.19
#